data_17208e41b36f71cd005aad69b4bc22c2
#
_entry.id   17208e41b36f71cd005aad69b4bc22c2
#
_cell.length_a   1.000
_cell.length_b   1.000
_cell.length_c   1.000
_cell.angle_alpha   90.00
_cell.angle_beta   90.00
_cell.angle_gamma   90.00
#
_symmetry.space_group_name_H-M   'P 1'
#
loop_
_entity.id
_entity.type
_entity.pdbx_description
1 polymer ?
#
loop_
_entity_poly.entity_id
_entity_poly.type
_entity_poly.pdbx_seq_one_letter_code
_entity_poly.pdbx_strand_id
1 'polypeptide(L)'
;MRVLKIGILDDEREYVESLSAYLSRFGKGRWMTAAFTDHEVLKSYLKGKRLDLIAGTSEEELKKLQEEYGGLIFLWLSDRQDMKKKNVPFPSVYRFQSAKVIGATIENMVNRVYMSGQREKVMVAVYSPVGRCGKTTMALRVAENENYEKWLYIGMEDYSSFPAQQESTDNIETVSYTHLRA
;
A
#
# COMPACT_ATOMS: atom_id res chain seq x y z
N MET A 1 -7.31 2.60 -14.59
CA MET A 1 -7.52 2.71 -13.13
C MET A 1 -7.92 1.33 -12.63
N ARG A 2 -7.20 0.74 -11.66
CA ARG A 2 -7.48 -0.63 -11.19
C ARG A 2 -8.70 -0.62 -10.26
N VAL A 3 -9.63 -1.54 -10.47
CA VAL A 3 -10.79 -1.74 -9.59
C VAL A 3 -10.37 -2.66 -8.45
N LEU A 4 -10.59 -2.23 -7.20
CA LEU A 4 -10.33 -3.01 -6.00
C LEU A 4 -11.44 -4.03 -5.80
N LYS A 5 -11.09 -5.31 -5.64
CA LYS A 5 -12.02 -6.41 -5.43
C LYS A 5 -11.98 -6.87 -3.97
N ILE A 6 -13.09 -6.70 -3.27
CA ILE A 6 -13.21 -6.94 -1.83
C ILE A 6 -14.19 -8.10 -1.60
N GLY A 7 -13.74 -9.14 -0.88
CA GLY A 7 -14.59 -10.18 -0.33
C GLY A 7 -14.98 -9.87 1.11
N ILE A 8 -16.22 -10.07 1.47
CA ILE A 8 -16.70 -9.92 2.84
C ILE A 8 -17.25 -11.28 3.28
N LEU A 9 -16.72 -11.82 4.37
CA LEU A 9 -17.07 -13.13 4.90
C LEU A 9 -17.65 -13.00 6.33
N ASP A 10 -18.89 -13.38 6.52
CA ASP A 10 -19.57 -13.44 7.81
C ASP A 10 -20.78 -14.37 7.69
N ASP A 11 -21.10 -15.15 8.72
CA ASP A 11 -22.26 -16.03 8.76
C ASP A 11 -23.60 -15.28 8.79
N GLU A 12 -23.59 -14.00 9.18
CA GLU A 12 -24.77 -13.14 9.19
C GLU A 12 -25.03 -12.49 7.82
N ARG A 13 -25.95 -13.09 7.08
CA ARG A 13 -26.25 -12.69 5.69
C ARG A 13 -26.63 -11.22 5.54
N GLU A 14 -27.50 -10.70 6.42
CA GLU A 14 -27.95 -9.31 6.35
C GLU A 14 -26.77 -8.33 6.54
N TYR A 15 -25.84 -8.68 7.41
CA TYR A 15 -24.65 -7.88 7.67
C TYR A 15 -23.74 -7.81 6.42
N VAL A 16 -23.39 -8.97 5.83
CA VAL A 16 -22.51 -8.99 4.64
C VAL A 16 -23.14 -8.29 3.44
N GLU A 17 -24.43 -8.48 3.20
CA GLU A 17 -25.15 -7.83 2.10
C GLU A 17 -25.18 -6.30 2.29
N SER A 18 -25.52 -5.84 3.50
CA SER A 18 -25.57 -4.41 3.85
C SER A 18 -24.20 -3.74 3.76
N LEU A 19 -23.16 -4.36 4.33
CA LEU A 19 -21.79 -3.85 4.29
C LEU A 19 -21.25 -3.84 2.86
N SER A 20 -21.50 -4.91 2.10
CA SER A 20 -21.10 -5.01 0.69
C SER A 20 -21.73 -3.91 -0.15
N ALA A 21 -23.05 -3.69 -0.02
CA ALA A 21 -23.75 -2.64 -0.74
C ALA A 21 -23.23 -1.23 -0.37
N TYR A 22 -22.89 -1.01 0.90
CA TYR A 22 -22.32 0.25 1.34
C TYR A 22 -20.93 0.47 0.76
N LEU A 23 -20.04 -0.51 0.89
CA LEU A 23 -18.63 -0.40 0.44
C LEU A 23 -18.53 -0.22 -1.09
N SER A 24 -19.41 -0.88 -1.85
CA SER A 24 -19.51 -0.69 -3.30
C SER A 24 -19.81 0.78 -3.66
N ARG A 25 -20.74 1.42 -2.93
CA ARG A 25 -21.07 2.86 -3.10
C ARG A 25 -19.94 3.77 -2.58
N PHE A 26 -19.35 3.43 -1.43
CA PHE A 26 -18.23 4.16 -0.83
C PHE A 26 -17.05 4.28 -1.82
N GLY A 27 -16.73 3.21 -2.52
CA GLY A 27 -15.66 3.17 -3.51
C GLY A 27 -15.90 3.98 -4.78
N LYS A 28 -17.08 4.57 -4.98
CA LYS A 28 -17.44 5.41 -6.14
C LYS A 28 -17.07 4.78 -7.49
N GLY A 29 -17.43 3.51 -7.67
CA GLY A 29 -17.13 2.72 -8.88
C GLY A 29 -15.70 2.17 -8.97
N ARG A 30 -14.84 2.45 -8.00
CA ARG A 30 -13.48 1.89 -7.92
C ARG A 30 -13.41 0.58 -7.13
N TRP A 31 -14.47 0.21 -6.42
CA TRP A 31 -14.56 -0.99 -5.61
C TRP A 31 -15.65 -1.92 -6.13
N MET A 32 -15.30 -3.20 -6.25
CA MET A 32 -16.23 -4.29 -6.47
C MET A 32 -16.25 -5.15 -5.22
N THR A 33 -17.42 -5.36 -4.65
CA THR A 33 -17.61 -6.14 -3.43
C THR A 33 -18.33 -7.44 -3.73
N ALA A 34 -17.96 -8.50 -3.03
CA ALA A 34 -18.62 -9.80 -3.06
C ALA A 34 -18.89 -10.23 -1.62
N ALA A 35 -20.12 -10.63 -1.34
CA ALA A 35 -20.59 -11.10 -0.03
C ALA A 35 -20.55 -12.63 0.02
N PHE A 36 -20.02 -13.19 1.09
CA PHE A 36 -19.93 -14.62 1.33
C PHE A 36 -20.43 -14.93 2.74
N THR A 37 -21.29 -15.92 2.84
CA THR A 37 -21.78 -16.44 4.13
C THR A 37 -21.18 -17.79 4.48
N ASP A 38 -20.38 -18.33 3.57
CA ASP A 38 -19.77 -19.65 3.70
C ASP A 38 -18.32 -19.61 3.20
N HIS A 39 -17.43 -20.18 4.00
CA HIS A 39 -16.01 -20.29 3.73
C HIS A 39 -15.70 -21.11 2.46
N GLU A 40 -16.42 -22.23 2.24
CA GLU A 40 -16.22 -23.09 1.07
C GLU A 40 -16.64 -22.39 -0.23
N VAL A 41 -17.70 -21.58 -0.17
CA VAL A 41 -18.14 -20.76 -1.30
C VAL A 41 -17.08 -19.72 -1.64
N LEU A 42 -16.48 -19.06 -0.64
CA LEU A 42 -15.38 -18.12 -0.82
C LEU A 42 -14.16 -18.83 -1.44
N LYS A 43 -13.76 -20.00 -0.94
CA LYS A 43 -12.65 -20.78 -1.53
C LYS A 43 -12.92 -21.18 -2.97
N SER A 44 -14.13 -21.64 -3.25
CA SER A 44 -14.54 -21.96 -4.62
C SER A 44 -14.45 -20.74 -5.54
N TYR A 45 -14.84 -19.57 -5.05
CA TYR A 45 -14.74 -18.32 -5.79
C TYR A 45 -13.28 -17.95 -6.07
N LEU A 46 -12.38 -18.13 -5.11
CA LEU A 46 -10.95 -17.82 -5.24
C LEU A 46 -10.22 -18.71 -6.26
N LYS A 47 -10.71 -19.92 -6.54
CA LYS A 47 -10.15 -20.79 -7.58
C LYS A 47 -10.30 -20.22 -9.00
N GLY A 48 -11.35 -19.44 -9.26
CA GLY A 48 -11.65 -18.89 -10.58
C GLY A 48 -11.56 -17.38 -10.71
N LYS A 49 -11.58 -16.66 -9.57
CA LYS A 49 -11.59 -15.19 -9.53
C LYS A 49 -10.61 -14.67 -8.49
N ARG A 50 -10.03 -13.51 -8.74
CA ARG A 50 -9.11 -12.87 -7.81
C ARG A 50 -9.83 -11.82 -6.97
N LEU A 51 -9.53 -11.82 -5.67
CA LEU A 51 -9.81 -10.71 -4.76
C LEU A 51 -8.50 -9.98 -4.45
N ASP A 52 -8.60 -8.76 -3.98
CA ASP A 52 -7.46 -7.96 -3.50
C ASP A 52 -7.46 -7.91 -1.97
N LEU A 53 -8.66 -7.94 -1.36
CA LEU A 53 -8.84 -7.90 0.08
C LEU A 53 -9.98 -8.82 0.52
N ILE A 54 -9.81 -9.46 1.67
CA ILE A 54 -10.86 -10.21 2.37
C ILE A 54 -11.06 -9.59 3.76
N ALA A 55 -12.30 -9.17 4.05
CA ALA A 55 -12.74 -8.76 5.37
C ALA A 55 -13.62 -9.86 5.97
N GLY A 56 -13.28 -10.37 7.15
CA GLY A 56 -14.03 -11.46 7.79
C GLY A 56 -14.10 -11.32 9.30
N THR A 57 -15.08 -11.97 9.92
CA THR A 57 -15.33 -11.93 11.37
C THR A 57 -14.63 -13.05 12.13
N SER A 58 -14.39 -14.18 11.52
CA SER A 58 -13.65 -15.29 12.12
C SER A 58 -12.14 -15.13 11.97
N GLU A 59 -11.44 -14.89 13.09
CA GLU A 59 -9.97 -14.80 13.13
C GLU A 59 -9.31 -16.10 12.64
N GLU A 60 -9.86 -17.27 13.03
CA GLU A 60 -9.29 -18.57 12.68
C GLU A 60 -9.41 -18.87 11.18
N GLU A 61 -10.55 -18.53 10.57
CA GLU A 61 -10.75 -18.71 9.14
C GLU A 61 -9.84 -17.78 8.32
N LEU A 62 -9.70 -16.52 8.75
CA LEU A 62 -8.80 -15.57 8.10
C LEU A 62 -7.34 -16.03 8.16
N LYS A 63 -6.88 -16.64 9.28
CA LYS A 63 -5.54 -17.21 9.39
C LYS A 63 -5.33 -18.35 8.39
N LYS A 64 -6.27 -19.28 8.30
CA LYS A 64 -6.21 -20.39 7.33
C LYS A 64 -6.18 -19.86 5.88
N LEU A 65 -7.00 -18.87 5.58
CA LEU A 65 -6.99 -18.22 4.25
C LEU A 65 -5.68 -17.49 3.98
N GLN A 66 -5.08 -16.86 4.98
CA GLN A 66 -3.79 -16.17 4.83
C GLN A 66 -2.65 -17.14 4.53
N GLU A 67 -2.63 -18.31 5.17
CA GLU A 67 -1.65 -19.36 4.89
C GLU A 67 -1.80 -19.92 3.46
N GLU A 68 -3.05 -20.08 2.99
CA GLU A 68 -3.34 -20.60 1.65
C GLU A 68 -3.19 -19.54 0.53
N TYR A 69 -3.52 -18.28 0.82
CA TYR A 69 -3.57 -17.16 -0.13
C TYR A 69 -2.74 -15.96 0.32
N GLY A 70 -1.43 -16.14 0.55
CA GLY A 70 -0.52 -15.14 1.13
C GLY A 70 -0.36 -13.82 0.36
N GLY A 71 -0.94 -13.70 -0.85
CA GLY A 71 -0.93 -12.46 -1.65
C GLY A 71 -2.13 -11.53 -1.45
N LEU A 72 -3.07 -11.89 -0.57
CA LEU A 72 -4.27 -11.12 -0.29
C LEU A 72 -4.08 -10.22 0.93
N ILE A 73 -4.82 -9.11 0.96
CA ILE A 73 -4.92 -8.26 2.14
C ILE A 73 -6.05 -8.80 3.02
N PHE A 74 -5.80 -8.97 4.31
CA PHE A 74 -6.79 -9.45 5.26
C PHE A 74 -7.15 -8.37 6.27
N LEU A 75 -8.45 -8.22 6.56
CA LEU A 75 -8.99 -7.34 7.58
C LEU A 75 -9.91 -8.14 8.50
N TRP A 76 -9.62 -8.13 9.79
CA TRP A 76 -10.49 -8.76 10.77
C TRP A 76 -11.56 -7.80 11.26
N LEU A 77 -12.84 -8.16 11.07
CA LEU A 77 -14.02 -7.48 11.60
C LEU A 77 -14.32 -8.06 12.99
N SER A 78 -13.77 -7.45 14.03
CA SER A 78 -13.87 -7.96 15.40
C SER A 78 -15.14 -7.54 16.10
N ASP A 79 -15.73 -8.44 16.89
CA ASP A 79 -16.85 -8.14 17.81
C ASP A 79 -16.42 -7.37 19.05
N ARG A 80 -15.11 -7.23 19.29
CA ARG A 80 -14.57 -6.58 20.48
C ARG A 80 -14.05 -5.18 20.16
N GLN A 81 -14.46 -4.21 20.94
CA GLN A 81 -14.02 -2.82 20.81
C GLN A 81 -12.60 -2.60 21.34
N ASP A 82 -12.14 -3.40 22.30
CA ASP A 82 -10.82 -3.27 22.92
C ASP A 82 -9.80 -4.20 22.28
N MET A 83 -9.12 -3.69 21.24
CA MET A 83 -8.21 -4.44 20.36
C MET A 83 -6.75 -4.41 20.80
N LYS A 84 -6.41 -3.79 21.93
CA LYS A 84 -5.01 -3.49 22.33
C LYS A 84 -4.19 -4.72 22.78
N LYS A 85 -4.77 -5.92 22.85
CA LYS A 85 -4.13 -7.07 23.54
C LYS A 85 -4.00 -8.36 22.73
N LYS A 86 -4.30 -8.43 21.46
CA LYS A 86 -4.11 -9.66 20.70
C LYS A 86 -3.02 -9.53 19.63
N ASN A 87 -2.13 -10.51 19.67
CA ASN A 87 -1.09 -10.73 18.66
C ASN A 87 -1.74 -11.30 17.37
N VAL A 88 -2.50 -10.48 16.67
CA VAL A 88 -3.18 -10.86 15.43
C VAL A 88 -2.31 -10.44 14.26
N PRO A 89 -2.03 -11.33 13.27
CA PRO A 89 -1.12 -11.04 12.17
C PRO A 89 -1.66 -10.03 11.15
N PHE A 90 -2.92 -9.63 11.25
CA PHE A 90 -3.56 -8.70 10.32
C PHE A 90 -4.29 -7.57 11.05
N PRO A 91 -4.49 -6.43 10.39
CA PRO A 91 -5.25 -5.32 10.92
C PRO A 91 -6.68 -5.72 11.28
N SER A 92 -7.22 -5.05 12.27
CA SER A 92 -8.55 -5.33 12.79
C SER A 92 -9.35 -4.06 12.98
N VAL A 93 -10.66 -4.19 12.86
CA VAL A 93 -11.62 -3.11 13.02
C VAL A 93 -12.88 -3.63 13.74
N TYR A 94 -13.49 -2.81 14.59
CA TYR A 94 -14.73 -3.20 15.27
C TYR A 94 -15.88 -3.28 14.28
N ARG A 95 -16.57 -4.45 14.17
CA ARG A 95 -17.60 -4.69 13.14
C ARG A 95 -18.85 -3.82 13.29
N PHE A 96 -19.22 -3.45 14.52
CA PHE A 96 -20.42 -2.67 14.80
C PHE A 96 -20.21 -1.16 14.76
N GLN A 97 -19.09 -0.69 14.27
CA GLN A 97 -18.92 0.75 13.98
C GLN A 97 -19.53 1.12 12.63
N SER A 98 -19.56 2.43 12.33
CA SER A 98 -20.13 2.89 11.08
C SER A 98 -19.37 2.30 9.87
N ALA A 99 -20.12 1.87 8.85
CA ALA A 99 -19.55 1.34 7.61
C ALA A 99 -18.61 2.33 6.90
N LYS A 100 -18.77 3.64 7.17
CA LYS A 100 -17.83 4.69 6.73
C LYS A 100 -16.43 4.50 7.32
N VAL A 101 -16.32 4.16 8.60
CA VAL A 101 -15.04 3.93 9.27
C VAL A 101 -14.40 2.65 8.75
N ILE A 102 -15.17 1.59 8.53
CA ILE A 102 -14.69 0.35 7.91
C ILE A 102 -14.15 0.65 6.50
N GLY A 103 -14.88 1.40 5.69
CA GLY A 103 -14.45 1.81 4.35
C GLY A 103 -13.16 2.63 4.37
N ALA A 104 -13.05 3.60 5.26
CA ALA A 104 -11.83 4.41 5.41
C ALA A 104 -10.62 3.56 5.88
N THR A 105 -10.85 2.57 6.75
CA THR A 105 -9.80 1.64 7.17
C THR A 105 -9.31 0.80 5.99
N ILE A 106 -10.23 0.25 5.18
CA ILE A 106 -9.88 -0.49 3.96
C ILE A 106 -9.09 0.40 3.01
N GLU A 107 -9.53 1.63 2.76
CA GLU A 107 -8.84 2.57 1.87
C GLU A 107 -7.41 2.85 2.35
N ASN A 108 -7.22 3.09 3.64
CA ASN A 108 -5.90 3.32 4.24
C ASN A 108 -4.99 2.08 4.15
N MET A 109 -5.54 0.87 4.38
CA MET A 109 -4.78 -0.38 4.25
C MET A 109 -4.33 -0.63 2.82
N VAL A 110 -5.26 -0.50 1.90
CA VAL A 110 -5.02 -0.68 0.46
C VAL A 110 -3.98 0.31 -0.03
N ASN A 111 -4.11 1.58 0.34
CA ASN A 111 -3.13 2.61 0.00
C ASN A 111 -1.74 2.26 0.56
N ARG A 112 -1.64 1.81 1.81
CA ARG A 112 -0.35 1.38 2.39
C ARG A 112 0.26 0.22 1.63
N VAL A 113 -0.50 -0.84 1.32
CA VAL A 113 0.01 -2.01 0.59
C VAL A 113 0.38 -1.67 -0.84
N TYR A 114 -0.43 -0.88 -1.54
CA TYR A 114 -0.11 -0.44 -2.90
C TYR A 114 0.99 0.62 -2.93
N MET A 115 1.08 1.48 -1.91
CA MET A 115 2.17 2.44 -1.78
C MET A 115 3.47 1.75 -1.33
N SER A 116 3.42 0.73 -0.48
CA SER A 116 4.60 -0.09 -0.14
C SER A 116 5.04 -1.00 -1.29
N GLY A 117 4.13 -1.41 -2.17
CA GLY A 117 4.43 -2.16 -3.39
C GLY A 117 4.78 -1.30 -4.60
N GLN A 118 4.25 -0.11 -4.69
CA GLN A 118 4.74 1.00 -5.49
C GLN A 118 5.55 1.87 -4.54
N ARG A 119 6.87 1.63 -4.46
CA ARG A 119 7.80 2.60 -3.87
C ARG A 119 7.41 3.94 -4.45
N GLU A 120 6.94 4.86 -3.63
CA GLU A 120 6.66 6.23 -4.07
C GLU A 120 7.95 6.73 -4.72
N LYS A 121 7.91 6.83 -6.04
CA LYS A 121 9.03 7.45 -6.76
C LYS A 121 8.87 8.94 -6.56
N VAL A 122 9.53 9.47 -5.55
CA VAL A 122 9.60 10.91 -5.34
C VAL A 122 10.72 11.46 -6.21
N MET A 123 10.40 12.43 -7.05
CA MET A 123 11.39 13.18 -7.80
C MET A 123 11.61 14.54 -7.11
N VAL A 124 12.81 14.76 -6.61
CA VAL A 124 13.19 16.04 -6.02
C VAL A 124 14.13 16.75 -6.99
N ALA A 125 13.70 17.91 -7.50
CA ALA A 125 14.53 18.76 -8.34
C ALA A 125 15.18 19.89 -7.52
N VAL A 126 16.50 19.94 -7.47
CA VAL A 126 17.25 21.02 -6.84
C VAL A 126 17.80 21.93 -7.93
N TYR A 127 17.22 23.12 -8.05
CA TYR A 127 17.58 24.10 -9.09
C TYR A 127 18.08 25.40 -8.47
N SER A 128 19.07 26.01 -9.10
CA SER A 128 19.49 27.39 -8.83
C SER A 128 20.10 27.98 -10.11
N PRO A 129 19.77 29.22 -10.45
CA PRO A 129 20.38 29.93 -11.60
C PRO A 129 21.86 30.31 -11.36
N VAL A 130 22.31 30.22 -10.11
CA VAL A 130 23.67 30.57 -9.71
C VAL A 130 24.51 29.32 -9.56
N GLY A 131 25.68 29.29 -10.16
CA GLY A 131 26.71 28.26 -9.97
C GLY A 131 27.28 28.30 -8.54
N ARG A 132 27.79 27.15 -8.05
CA ARG A 132 28.50 27.02 -6.75
C ARG A 132 27.66 27.42 -5.52
N CYS A 133 26.34 27.36 -5.59
CA CYS A 133 25.44 27.68 -4.48
C CYS A 133 25.08 26.46 -3.61
N GLY A 134 25.80 25.35 -3.72
CA GLY A 134 25.57 24.16 -2.88
C GLY A 134 24.45 23.24 -3.32
N LYS A 135 23.95 23.28 -4.58
CA LYS A 135 22.90 22.40 -5.10
C LYS A 135 23.17 20.92 -4.85
N THR A 136 24.38 20.46 -5.19
CA THR A 136 24.80 19.08 -5.00
C THR A 136 24.78 18.66 -3.53
N THR A 137 25.31 19.53 -2.65
CA THR A 137 25.28 19.29 -1.20
C THR A 137 23.86 19.21 -0.66
N MET A 138 22.96 20.08 -1.17
CA MET A 138 21.56 20.08 -0.77
C MET A 138 20.85 18.80 -1.22
N ALA A 139 21.07 18.37 -2.48
CA ALA A 139 20.49 17.15 -3.01
C ALA A 139 20.90 15.91 -2.22
N LEU A 140 22.20 15.80 -1.86
CA LEU A 140 22.72 14.72 -1.03
C LEU A 140 22.11 14.74 0.39
N ARG A 141 22.00 15.92 1.00
CA ARG A 141 21.39 16.07 2.33
C ARG A 141 19.93 15.67 2.35
N VAL A 142 19.18 15.94 1.28
CA VAL A 142 17.79 15.47 1.13
C VAL A 142 17.76 13.94 1.07
N ALA A 143 18.66 13.32 0.29
CA ALA A 143 18.75 11.86 0.18
C ALA A 143 19.13 11.19 1.53
N GLU A 144 19.98 11.82 2.35
CA GLU A 144 20.39 11.31 3.65
C GLU A 144 19.27 11.38 4.72
N ASN A 145 18.38 12.37 4.64
CA ASN A 145 17.36 12.64 5.67
C ASN A 145 16.03 11.94 5.42
N GLU A 146 15.79 11.43 4.22
CA GLU A 146 14.52 10.79 3.88
C GLU A 146 14.62 9.26 4.04
N ASN A 147 13.58 8.64 4.58
CA ASN A 147 13.50 7.21 4.85
C ASN A 147 13.28 6.35 3.59
N TYR A 148 13.92 6.68 2.49
CA TYR A 148 13.87 5.87 1.27
C TYR A 148 15.05 4.90 1.22
N GLU A 149 14.79 3.66 0.81
CA GLU A 149 15.84 2.62 0.76
C GLU A 149 16.87 2.84 -0.35
N LYS A 150 16.49 3.54 -1.42
CA LYS A 150 17.38 3.81 -2.56
C LYS A 150 17.11 5.17 -3.18
N TRP A 151 18.19 5.89 -3.50
CA TRP A 151 18.17 7.14 -4.22
C TRP A 151 18.94 7.04 -5.51
N LEU A 152 18.43 7.69 -6.56
CA LEU A 152 19.16 7.91 -7.80
C LEU A 152 19.45 9.41 -7.94
N TYR A 153 20.72 9.77 -7.91
CA TYR A 153 21.16 11.14 -8.19
C TYR A 153 21.46 11.29 -9.69
N ILE A 154 20.83 12.27 -10.33
CA ILE A 154 21.06 12.62 -11.74
C ILE A 154 21.65 14.03 -11.80
N GLY A 155 22.94 14.14 -12.09
CA GLY A 155 23.60 15.41 -12.36
C GLY A 155 23.29 15.87 -13.78
N MET A 156 22.71 17.07 -13.92
CA MET A 156 22.40 17.70 -15.22
C MET A 156 23.33 18.88 -15.51
N GLU A 157 24.56 18.84 -14.98
CA GLU A 157 25.59 19.86 -15.19
C GLU A 157 26.58 19.40 -16.27
N ASP A 158 27.06 20.33 -17.10
CA ASP A 158 28.02 20.04 -18.16
C ASP A 158 29.40 19.56 -17.64
N TYR A 159 29.69 19.88 -16.38
CA TYR A 159 30.89 19.42 -15.68
C TYR A 159 30.50 18.79 -14.35
N SER A 160 30.72 17.49 -14.25
CA SER A 160 30.50 16.78 -12.99
C SER A 160 31.64 17.11 -12.01
N SER A 161 31.29 17.72 -10.89
CA SER A 161 32.22 17.94 -9.76
C SER A 161 32.33 16.70 -8.88
N PHE A 162 31.64 15.63 -9.22
CA PHE A 162 31.71 14.35 -8.51
C PHE A 162 32.98 13.63 -8.90
N PRO A 163 33.86 13.29 -7.97
CA PRO A 163 34.96 12.36 -8.26
C PRO A 163 34.36 11.02 -8.71
N ALA A 164 34.87 10.47 -9.79
CA ALA A 164 34.40 9.20 -10.38
C ALA A 164 34.59 7.98 -9.44
N GLN A 165 35.04 8.20 -8.23
CA GLN A 165 35.30 7.21 -7.19
C GLN A 165 34.83 7.78 -5.83
N GLN A 166 33.57 7.82 -5.58
CA GLN A 166 33.08 7.74 -4.22
C GLN A 166 32.38 6.41 -4.08
N GLU A 167 33.00 5.52 -3.31
CA GLU A 167 32.44 4.29 -2.83
C GLU A 167 31.02 4.60 -2.35
N SER A 168 30.06 3.89 -2.93
CA SER A 168 28.65 3.98 -2.61
C SER A 168 28.47 3.97 -1.10
N THR A 169 28.01 5.05 -0.53
CA THR A 169 27.09 4.89 0.62
C THR A 169 26.00 3.97 0.11
N ASP A 170 25.78 2.84 0.77
CA ASP A 170 25.05 1.65 0.30
C ASP A 170 23.66 1.89 -0.34
N ASN A 171 23.17 3.13 -0.38
CA ASN A 171 21.81 3.50 -0.80
C ASN A 171 21.73 4.57 -1.91
N ILE A 172 22.83 5.07 -2.48
CA ILE A 172 22.80 6.14 -3.50
C ILE A 172 23.49 5.66 -4.78
N GLU A 173 22.74 5.50 -5.86
CA GLU A 173 23.26 5.29 -7.20
C GLU A 173 23.42 6.64 -7.91
N THR A 174 24.60 6.94 -8.43
CA THR A 174 24.89 8.19 -9.13
C THR A 174 25.00 7.96 -10.63
N VAL A 175 24.16 8.67 -11.41
CA VAL A 175 24.26 8.71 -12.88
C VAL A 175 24.53 10.14 -13.32
N SER A 176 25.64 10.34 -14.02
CA SER A 176 25.99 11.63 -14.61
C SER A 176 25.71 11.61 -16.12
N TYR A 177 24.82 12.47 -16.58
CA TYR A 177 24.57 12.69 -18.01
C TYR A 177 25.32 13.94 -18.49
N THR A 178 26.37 13.74 -19.30
CA THR A 178 27.19 14.82 -19.85
C THR A 178 26.76 15.29 -21.24
N HIS A 179 25.75 14.69 -21.87
CA HIS A 179 25.32 15.07 -23.22
C HIS A 179 23.80 15.05 -23.38
N LEU A 180 23.16 16.19 -23.14
CA LEU A 180 21.94 16.58 -23.81
C LEU A 180 22.23 17.86 -24.58
N ARG A 181 22.86 17.73 -25.77
CA ARG A 181 22.82 18.78 -26.80
C ARG A 181 21.60 18.48 -27.68
N ALA A 182 20.62 19.43 -27.69
CA ALA A 182 19.69 19.60 -28.77
C ALA A 182 20.37 20.28 -29.95
#